data_2a08c1ed95fc5a149d38a3e04d3e66db
#
_entry.id   2a08c1ed95fc5a149d38a3e04d3e66db
#
_cell.length_a   1.000
_cell.length_b   1.000
_cell.length_c   1.000
_cell.angle_alpha   90.00
_cell.angle_beta   90.00
_cell.angle_gamma   90.00
#
_symmetry.space_group_name_H-M   'P 1'
#
loop_
_entity.id
_entity.type
_entity.pdbx_description
1 polymer ?
#
loop_
_entity_poly.entity_id
_entity_poly.type
_entity_poly.pdbx_seq_one_letter_code
_entity_poly.pdbx_strand_id
1 'polypeptide(L)'
;MRKLICLLSRMSVLLIIVLCFSLAKSMQARGLNASAEKPNVIIVITDDQGMGDLACHGNQYIKTPSLDDFYNESFRFTNYHVSTTCAPTRGALMTGRHTNRLNVFHTISGRSLLFEDEVILPQVFAQNGYVNAMFGKWHLGDNYPYRPEDRGFHEVVRHGGGGIPQGPDYWGNDYFDDTYWYNGETKAYKGYCTDVFFSEAFDFIEENKDRPFFCYISTNAPHGPLNLPEKYYNIYKDEKDLPERVKRFYGMITNIDDNFRLLEQKLDELGLTENTILVFTTDNGTARGRDVFNAGLRGGKGSEYDGGHRVPLFIRWPDGGITGGRDIDELVAHYDLLPTFVDLLGLDFNPVKPLDGISLVPLLDNTDTDWPDRILYMDTQRLQNLVKYRRYTVMDANWRLVNGDELYDMNKDLGQQSNVIDQHPVVAEKLAVGYEKWWQSLMDEGVNERYAYIKVGTPNENPSRISSHDMYTGKHGRIWHQYGAVTASQASGKYKIEFVEDGKYSISLRRFPRESGLAINETFPAKEKEFRLESVMPASVKSDFEQAYLYVADVQETVEIKPGQDEVTIKAWIPAGKYDMEAQLIDKDNRIHPPYYIYIEKL
;
A
#
# COMPACT_ATOMS: atom_id res chain seq x y z
N MET A 1 -29.10 44.23 -44.65
CA MET A 1 -28.72 42.85 -44.30
C MET A 1 -27.24 42.50 -44.51
N ARG A 2 -26.61 42.72 -45.68
CA ARG A 2 -25.17 42.35 -45.91
C ARG A 2 -24.15 43.02 -44.99
N LYS A 3 -24.34 44.28 -44.57
CA LYS A 3 -23.43 44.98 -43.63
C LYS A 3 -23.52 44.47 -42.17
N LEU A 4 -24.69 43.99 -41.74
CA LEU A 4 -24.91 43.44 -40.39
C LEU A 4 -24.29 42.03 -40.23
N ILE A 5 -24.36 41.21 -41.28
CA ILE A 5 -23.74 39.86 -41.31
C ILE A 5 -22.21 39.96 -41.28
N CYS A 6 -21.62 40.96 -41.98
CA CYS A 6 -20.18 41.19 -41.99
C CYS A 6 -19.67 41.69 -40.61
N LEU A 7 -20.48 42.46 -39.87
CA LEU A 7 -20.14 42.93 -38.51
C LEU A 7 -20.20 41.80 -37.47
N LEU A 8 -21.21 40.92 -37.55
CA LEU A 8 -21.35 39.76 -36.67
C LEU A 8 -20.25 38.72 -36.91
N SER A 9 -19.82 38.49 -38.17
CA SER A 9 -18.71 37.57 -38.45
C SER A 9 -17.36 38.11 -37.95
N ARG A 10 -17.13 39.44 -38.02
CA ARG A 10 -15.91 40.05 -37.46
C ARG A 10 -15.91 40.05 -35.92
N MET A 11 -17.04 40.21 -35.26
CA MET A 11 -17.14 40.09 -33.80
C MET A 11 -16.93 38.65 -33.33
N SER A 12 -17.43 37.63 -34.05
CA SER A 12 -17.22 36.23 -33.73
C SER A 12 -15.75 35.83 -33.87
N VAL A 13 -15.05 36.29 -34.91
CA VAL A 13 -13.61 36.04 -35.11
C VAL A 13 -12.78 36.75 -34.01
N LEU A 14 -13.16 37.98 -33.63
CA LEU A 14 -12.48 38.70 -32.55
C LEU A 14 -12.68 38.00 -31.18
N LEU A 15 -13.88 37.47 -30.93
CA LEU A 15 -14.20 36.74 -29.70
C LEU A 15 -13.41 35.40 -29.61
N ILE A 16 -13.27 34.70 -30.72
CA ILE A 16 -12.46 33.46 -30.81
C ILE A 16 -10.98 33.78 -30.61
N ILE A 17 -10.47 34.86 -31.19
CA ILE A 17 -9.07 35.27 -31.01
C ILE A 17 -8.83 35.70 -29.55
N VAL A 18 -9.76 36.42 -28.90
CA VAL A 18 -9.64 36.80 -27.48
C VAL A 18 -9.74 35.56 -26.58
N LEU A 19 -10.60 34.58 -26.89
CA LEU A 19 -10.64 33.29 -26.16
C LEU A 19 -9.36 32.48 -26.35
N CYS A 20 -8.81 32.43 -27.56
CA CYS A 20 -7.53 31.74 -27.82
C CYS A 20 -6.35 32.46 -27.12
N PHE A 21 -6.34 33.79 -27.05
CA PHE A 21 -5.33 34.54 -26.31
C PHE A 21 -5.49 34.45 -24.80
N SER A 22 -6.71 34.31 -24.28
CA SER A 22 -6.94 34.06 -22.84
C SER A 22 -6.58 32.61 -22.46
N LEU A 23 -6.84 31.64 -23.31
CA LEU A 23 -6.37 30.25 -23.13
C LEU A 23 -4.83 30.15 -23.25
N ALA A 24 -4.21 30.83 -24.21
CA ALA A 24 -2.75 30.91 -24.33
C ALA A 24 -2.10 31.64 -23.14
N LYS A 25 -2.74 32.69 -22.61
CA LYS A 25 -2.27 33.35 -21.36
C LYS A 25 -2.49 32.51 -20.12
N SER A 26 -3.55 31.68 -20.05
CA SER A 26 -3.74 30.73 -18.94
C SER A 26 -2.74 29.58 -18.98
N MET A 27 -2.26 29.20 -20.16
CA MET A 27 -1.15 28.22 -20.30
C MET A 27 0.22 28.87 -19.99
N GLN A 28 0.39 30.16 -20.22
CA GLN A 28 1.65 30.88 -19.94
C GLN A 28 1.76 31.36 -18.48
N ALA A 29 0.68 31.28 -17.70
CA ALA A 29 0.68 31.56 -16.25
C ALA A 29 1.00 30.30 -15.40
N ARG A 30 1.15 29.12 -15.99
CA ARG A 30 1.69 27.95 -15.32
C ARG A 30 3.21 28.10 -15.32
N GLY A 31 3.78 28.45 -14.15
CA GLY A 31 5.22 28.60 -13.94
C GLY A 31 6.03 27.31 -14.07
N LEU A 32 5.36 26.18 -14.36
CA LEU A 32 5.97 24.90 -14.66
C LEU A 32 6.41 24.88 -16.13
N ASN A 33 7.69 24.74 -16.38
CA ASN A 33 8.24 24.52 -17.70
C ASN A 33 7.77 23.14 -18.19
N ALA A 34 6.72 23.08 -19.01
CA ALA A 34 6.37 21.84 -19.68
C ALA A 34 7.51 21.44 -20.62
N SER A 35 8.28 20.42 -20.28
CA SER A 35 9.17 19.72 -21.21
C SER A 35 8.37 19.29 -22.46
N ALA A 36 9.01 19.31 -23.62
CA ALA A 36 8.36 18.82 -24.86
C ALA A 36 8.10 17.29 -24.80
N GLU A 37 8.76 16.59 -23.89
CA GLU A 37 8.64 15.16 -23.64
C GLU A 37 7.94 14.91 -22.29
N LYS A 38 7.08 13.88 -22.24
CA LYS A 38 6.43 13.46 -20.99
C LYS A 38 7.49 13.03 -19.97
N PRO A 39 7.49 13.55 -18.73
CA PRO A 39 8.45 13.13 -17.72
C PRO A 39 8.23 11.70 -17.27
N ASN A 40 9.28 11.05 -16.82
CA ASN A 40 9.19 9.81 -16.07
C ASN A 40 8.64 10.08 -14.68
N VAL A 41 8.03 9.08 -14.08
CA VAL A 41 7.53 9.16 -12.70
C VAL A 41 8.06 7.97 -11.90
N ILE A 42 8.73 8.25 -10.80
CA ILE A 42 9.20 7.22 -9.85
C ILE A 42 8.64 7.55 -8.48
N ILE A 43 7.98 6.58 -7.86
CA ILE A 43 7.55 6.67 -6.46
C ILE A 43 8.30 5.62 -5.66
N VAL A 44 9.12 6.07 -4.70
CA VAL A 44 9.73 5.22 -3.68
C VAL A 44 8.90 5.34 -2.41
N ILE A 45 8.32 4.22 -1.97
CA ILE A 45 7.53 4.15 -0.74
C ILE A 45 8.09 3.07 0.19
N THR A 46 8.37 3.45 1.43
CA THR A 46 8.88 2.52 2.44
C THR A 46 7.77 2.04 3.38
N ASP A 47 8.02 0.94 4.09
CA ASP A 47 7.03 0.26 4.95
C ASP A 47 7.41 0.43 6.42
N ASP A 48 6.51 1.04 7.22
CA ASP A 48 6.69 1.24 8.67
C ASP A 48 7.73 2.28 9.10
N GLN A 49 8.19 3.15 8.21
CA GLN A 49 9.10 4.25 8.51
C GLN A 49 8.31 5.54 8.81
N GLY A 50 8.55 6.16 9.96
CA GLY A 50 7.86 7.40 10.34
C GLY A 50 8.67 8.67 10.07
N MET A 51 8.05 9.82 10.38
CA MET A 51 8.66 11.14 10.24
C MET A 51 10.02 11.23 10.99
N GLY A 52 10.13 10.65 12.18
CA GLY A 52 11.34 10.68 12.99
C GLY A 52 12.45 9.71 12.55
N ASP A 53 12.22 8.89 11.53
CA ASP A 53 13.18 7.87 11.10
C ASP A 53 14.04 8.34 9.91
N LEU A 54 14.36 9.65 9.87
CA LEU A 54 15.25 10.31 8.93
C LEU A 54 16.14 11.32 9.68
N ALA A 55 17.42 11.45 9.26
CA ALA A 55 18.36 12.38 9.91
C ALA A 55 18.03 13.84 9.58
N CYS A 56 17.53 14.15 8.39
CA CYS A 56 17.05 15.49 8.00
C CYS A 56 15.91 16.02 8.89
N HIS A 57 15.18 15.15 9.58
CA HIS A 57 14.16 15.56 10.57
C HIS A 57 14.68 15.68 12.00
N GLY A 58 16.00 15.59 12.19
CA GLY A 58 16.68 15.82 13.48
C GLY A 58 17.00 14.55 14.27
N ASN A 59 16.84 13.36 13.73
CA ASN A 59 17.26 12.11 14.36
C ASN A 59 18.79 12.00 14.34
N GLN A 60 19.43 12.06 15.51
CA GLN A 60 20.89 12.07 15.65
C GLN A 60 21.56 10.70 15.45
N TYR A 61 20.79 9.62 15.54
CA TYR A 61 21.32 8.26 15.48
C TYR A 61 21.32 7.70 14.06
N ILE A 62 20.23 7.90 13.33
CA ILE A 62 20.03 7.27 12.02
C ILE A 62 20.98 7.88 10.95
N LYS A 63 21.37 7.06 9.99
CA LYS A 63 22.25 7.47 8.88
C LYS A 63 21.48 7.36 7.56
N THR A 64 21.06 8.50 7.03
CA THR A 64 20.29 8.64 5.78
C THR A 64 20.83 9.76 4.89
N PRO A 65 22.14 9.78 4.58
CA PRO A 65 22.75 10.91 3.88
C PRO A 65 22.14 11.17 2.50
N SER A 66 21.77 10.14 1.75
CA SER A 66 21.20 10.31 0.40
C SER A 66 19.77 10.86 0.44
N LEU A 67 18.96 10.39 1.36
CA LEU A 67 17.62 10.93 1.60
C LEU A 67 17.68 12.34 2.18
N ASP A 68 18.72 12.68 2.96
CA ASP A 68 18.95 14.02 3.47
C ASP A 68 19.36 14.99 2.33
N ASP A 69 20.18 14.54 1.38
CA ASP A 69 20.53 15.31 0.18
C ASP A 69 19.29 15.52 -0.71
N PHE A 70 18.51 14.46 -0.93
CA PHE A 70 17.24 14.53 -1.67
C PHE A 70 16.23 15.47 -1.00
N TYR A 71 16.13 15.43 0.34
CA TYR A 71 15.33 16.38 1.13
C TYR A 71 15.72 17.84 0.84
N ASN A 72 17.02 18.14 0.76
CA ASN A 72 17.51 19.50 0.52
C ASN A 72 17.18 20.00 -0.90
N GLU A 73 17.00 19.10 -1.85
CA GLU A 73 16.68 19.44 -3.24
C GLU A 73 15.20 19.40 -3.57
N SER A 74 14.37 18.80 -2.71
CA SER A 74 12.95 18.53 -2.96
C SER A 74 12.02 19.60 -2.40
N PHE A 75 10.80 19.69 -2.97
CA PHE A 75 9.66 20.27 -2.26
C PHE A 75 9.18 19.27 -1.21
N ARG A 76 8.98 19.75 0.03
CA ARG A 76 8.72 18.94 1.21
C ARG A 76 7.38 19.32 1.83
N PHE A 77 6.45 18.37 1.85
CA PHE A 77 5.15 18.58 2.46
C PHE A 77 5.20 18.25 3.95
N THR A 78 5.23 19.28 4.78
CA THR A 78 5.44 19.13 6.23
C THR A 78 4.18 18.70 6.98
N ASN A 79 3.00 18.83 6.37
CA ASN A 79 1.69 18.47 6.92
C ASN A 79 0.96 17.46 6.00
N TYR A 80 1.71 16.41 5.61
CA TYR A 80 1.23 15.33 4.76
C TYR A 80 0.79 14.13 5.59
N HIS A 81 -0.40 13.63 5.31
CA HIS A 81 -1.03 12.56 6.05
C HIS A 81 -1.37 11.36 5.17
N VAL A 82 -1.11 10.18 5.72
CA VAL A 82 -1.43 8.87 5.15
C VAL A 82 -2.39 8.12 6.06
N SER A 83 -2.85 6.93 5.69
CA SER A 83 -3.58 6.07 6.62
C SER A 83 -2.64 5.54 7.70
N THR A 84 -3.21 5.06 8.81
CA THR A 84 -2.44 4.61 9.98
C THR A 84 -1.72 3.27 9.78
N THR A 85 -1.98 2.57 8.66
CA THR A 85 -1.42 1.24 8.33
C THR A 85 -1.28 1.04 6.83
N CYS A 86 -0.45 0.07 6.43
CA CYS A 86 0.11 -0.11 5.09
C CYS A 86 -0.92 -0.32 3.95
N ALA A 87 -1.74 -1.37 3.94
CA ALA A 87 -2.69 -1.59 2.85
C ALA A 87 -3.67 -0.42 2.65
N PRO A 88 -4.26 0.16 3.72
CA PRO A 88 -5.07 1.37 3.64
C PRO A 88 -4.40 2.53 2.91
N THR A 89 -3.16 2.85 3.24
CA THR A 89 -2.41 3.92 2.57
C THR A 89 -2.19 3.61 1.10
N ARG A 90 -1.74 2.39 0.79
CA ARG A 90 -1.44 1.98 -0.59
C ARG A 90 -2.68 2.02 -1.49
N GLY A 91 -3.83 1.55 -0.97
CA GLY A 91 -5.11 1.62 -1.68
C GLY A 91 -5.55 3.06 -1.97
N ALA A 92 -5.47 3.93 -0.98
CA ALA A 92 -5.90 5.33 -1.13
C ALA A 92 -4.94 6.14 -2.04
N LEU A 93 -3.62 5.93 -1.93
CA LEU A 93 -2.62 6.53 -2.82
C LEU A 93 -2.88 6.15 -4.29
N MET A 94 -3.18 4.88 -4.55
CA MET A 94 -3.40 4.37 -5.91
C MET A 94 -4.70 4.87 -6.52
N THR A 95 -5.73 5.17 -5.72
CA THR A 95 -7.09 5.46 -6.23
C THR A 95 -7.50 6.93 -6.16
N GLY A 96 -6.80 7.75 -5.36
CA GLY A 96 -7.25 9.12 -5.06
C GLY A 96 -8.50 9.17 -4.19
N ARG A 97 -8.88 8.04 -3.54
CA ARG A 97 -10.07 7.92 -2.69
C ARG A 97 -9.72 7.44 -1.29
N HIS A 98 -10.52 7.85 -0.31
CA HIS A 98 -10.31 7.44 1.07
C HIS A 98 -10.44 5.92 1.25
N THR A 99 -9.53 5.34 2.00
CA THR A 99 -9.38 3.88 2.18
C THR A 99 -10.67 3.16 2.60
N ASN A 100 -11.51 3.81 3.42
CA ASN A 100 -12.78 3.23 3.89
C ASN A 100 -13.81 3.01 2.76
N ARG A 101 -13.64 3.64 1.59
CA ARG A 101 -14.48 3.41 0.39
C ARG A 101 -14.05 2.19 -0.44
N LEU A 102 -12.84 1.67 -0.19
CA LEU A 102 -12.09 0.80 -1.10
C LEU A 102 -12.13 -0.68 -0.72
N ASN A 103 -12.79 -1.10 0.36
CA ASN A 103 -12.62 -2.39 1.05
C ASN A 103 -11.26 -2.54 1.77
N VAL A 104 -10.37 -1.56 1.69
CA VAL A 104 -8.98 -1.67 2.16
C VAL A 104 -8.81 -0.90 3.47
N PHE A 105 -9.57 -1.26 4.50
CA PHE A 105 -9.49 -0.66 5.85
C PHE A 105 -8.90 -1.60 6.91
N HIS A 106 -8.36 -2.72 6.46
CA HIS A 106 -7.55 -3.67 7.23
C HIS A 106 -6.38 -4.15 6.37
N THR A 107 -5.42 -4.79 6.99
CA THR A 107 -4.24 -5.35 6.33
C THR A 107 -4.35 -6.86 6.04
N ILE A 108 -5.46 -7.48 6.41
CA ILE A 108 -5.74 -8.93 6.29
C ILE A 108 -7.26 -9.17 6.25
N SER A 109 -7.65 -10.44 6.27
CA SER A 109 -9.05 -10.88 6.46
C SER A 109 -9.97 -10.41 5.33
N GLY A 110 -9.50 -10.46 4.08
CA GLY A 110 -10.23 -10.04 2.89
C GLY A 110 -10.50 -8.54 2.80
N ARG A 111 -10.07 -7.77 3.80
CA ARG A 111 -10.20 -6.30 3.87
C ARG A 111 -8.92 -5.57 3.48
N SER A 112 -8.04 -6.24 2.75
CA SER A 112 -6.89 -5.69 2.01
C SER A 112 -7.05 -5.88 0.49
N LEU A 113 -8.13 -6.49 0.02
CA LEU A 113 -8.41 -6.67 -1.40
C LEU A 113 -9.05 -5.40 -1.96
N LEU A 114 -8.35 -4.70 -2.85
CA LEU A 114 -8.86 -3.47 -3.47
C LEU A 114 -9.98 -3.80 -4.47
N PHE A 115 -11.14 -3.16 -4.35
CA PHE A 115 -12.24 -3.38 -5.28
C PHE A 115 -11.80 -3.25 -6.74
N GLU A 116 -12.24 -4.20 -7.59
CA GLU A 116 -11.88 -4.24 -9.01
C GLU A 116 -12.44 -3.08 -9.83
N ASP A 117 -13.56 -2.48 -9.38
CA ASP A 117 -14.20 -1.33 -10.01
C ASP A 117 -13.59 0.03 -9.64
N GLU A 118 -12.50 0.03 -8.87
CA GLU A 118 -11.68 1.22 -8.64
C GLU A 118 -10.63 1.35 -9.76
N VAL A 119 -10.53 2.54 -10.32
CA VAL A 119 -9.43 2.87 -11.26
C VAL A 119 -8.22 3.30 -10.44
N ILE A 120 -7.05 2.77 -10.78
CA ILE A 120 -5.82 3.04 -10.04
C ILE A 120 -4.76 3.71 -10.90
N LEU A 121 -3.85 4.38 -10.24
CA LEU A 121 -2.80 5.20 -10.85
C LEU A 121 -2.06 4.51 -12.02
N PRO A 122 -1.57 3.24 -11.94
CA PRO A 122 -0.92 2.60 -13.08
C PRO A 122 -1.85 2.39 -14.28
N GLN A 123 -3.15 2.18 -14.07
CA GLN A 123 -4.11 2.10 -15.19
C GLN A 123 -4.26 3.46 -15.89
N VAL A 124 -4.26 4.55 -15.13
CA VAL A 124 -4.28 5.92 -15.69
C VAL A 124 -2.99 6.18 -16.48
N PHE A 125 -1.83 5.83 -15.96
CA PHE A 125 -0.57 5.98 -16.69
C PHE A 125 -0.54 5.13 -17.96
N ALA A 126 -0.95 3.84 -17.90
CA ALA A 126 -0.96 2.93 -19.05
C ALA A 126 -1.82 3.48 -20.21
N GLN A 127 -3.05 3.94 -19.92
CA GLN A 127 -3.93 4.52 -20.95
C GLN A 127 -3.39 5.82 -21.56
N ASN A 128 -2.44 6.48 -20.88
CA ASN A 128 -1.75 7.67 -21.37
C ASN A 128 -0.37 7.37 -22.00
N GLY A 129 -0.07 6.11 -22.29
CA GLY A 129 1.11 5.68 -23.03
C GLY A 129 2.39 5.53 -22.19
N TYR A 130 2.27 5.43 -20.87
CA TYR A 130 3.39 5.08 -20.01
C TYR A 130 3.58 3.55 -19.94
N VAL A 131 4.83 3.13 -19.81
CA VAL A 131 5.15 1.76 -19.40
C VAL A 131 5.33 1.74 -17.90
N ASN A 132 4.64 0.82 -17.23
CA ASN A 132 4.55 0.82 -15.78
C ASN A 132 5.22 -0.42 -15.19
N ALA A 133 5.99 -0.23 -14.12
CA ALA A 133 6.56 -1.32 -13.35
C ALA A 133 6.36 -1.15 -11.84
N MET A 134 6.39 -2.29 -11.14
CA MET A 134 6.30 -2.35 -9.69
C MET A 134 7.30 -3.35 -9.12
N PHE A 135 8.04 -2.94 -8.10
CA PHE A 135 9.05 -3.76 -7.43
C PHE A 135 8.85 -3.74 -5.91
N GLY A 136 8.56 -4.91 -5.34
CA GLY A 136 8.42 -5.14 -3.90
C GLY A 136 6.99 -5.41 -3.41
N LYS A 137 6.51 -4.62 -2.46
CA LYS A 137 5.25 -4.85 -1.74
C LYS A 137 4.04 -4.26 -2.46
N TRP A 138 3.03 -5.12 -2.73
CA TRP A 138 1.74 -4.68 -3.24
C TRP A 138 0.70 -4.45 -2.14
N HIS A 139 0.31 -5.51 -1.45
CA HIS A 139 -0.61 -5.53 -0.31
C HIS A 139 -2.07 -5.11 -0.62
N LEU A 140 -2.51 -5.24 -1.88
CA LEU A 140 -3.88 -4.91 -2.30
C LEU A 140 -4.61 -6.12 -2.93
N GLY A 141 -4.08 -7.33 -2.72
CA GLY A 141 -4.60 -8.60 -3.17
C GLY A 141 -3.60 -9.42 -3.99
N ASP A 142 -3.57 -10.72 -3.75
CA ASP A 142 -2.59 -11.65 -4.33
C ASP A 142 -3.19 -12.58 -5.39
N ASN A 143 -4.51 -12.51 -5.61
CA ASN A 143 -5.25 -13.29 -6.60
C ASN A 143 -5.90 -12.41 -7.65
N TYR A 144 -6.22 -13.00 -8.80
CA TYR A 144 -7.02 -12.33 -9.84
C TYR A 144 -8.40 -11.88 -9.30
N PRO A 145 -8.85 -10.64 -9.56
CA PRO A 145 -8.29 -9.61 -10.43
C PRO A 145 -7.48 -8.53 -9.67
N TYR A 146 -6.96 -8.82 -8.49
CA TYR A 146 -6.39 -7.82 -7.57
C TYR A 146 -4.87 -7.70 -7.68
N ARG A 147 -4.20 -8.63 -8.39
CA ARG A 147 -2.73 -8.63 -8.56
C ARG A 147 -2.28 -7.39 -9.34
N PRO A 148 -1.09 -6.85 -9.08
CA PRO A 148 -0.61 -5.66 -9.80
C PRO A 148 -0.48 -5.88 -11.31
N GLU A 149 -0.10 -7.09 -11.76
CA GLU A 149 -0.06 -7.48 -13.15
C GLU A 149 -1.44 -7.45 -13.86
N ASP A 150 -2.54 -7.56 -13.11
CA ASP A 150 -3.91 -7.42 -13.61
C ASP A 150 -4.42 -5.96 -13.55
N ARG A 151 -3.65 -5.06 -12.94
CA ARG A 151 -4.07 -3.71 -12.59
C ARG A 151 -3.21 -2.61 -13.22
N GLY A 152 -2.65 -2.86 -14.42
CA GLY A 152 -2.00 -1.85 -15.26
C GLY A 152 -0.50 -1.75 -15.10
N PHE A 153 0.16 -2.60 -14.32
CA PHE A 153 1.60 -2.76 -14.37
C PHE A 153 1.98 -3.77 -15.46
N HIS A 154 2.99 -3.44 -16.25
CA HIS A 154 3.51 -4.26 -17.36
C HIS A 154 4.67 -5.16 -16.89
N GLU A 155 5.38 -4.72 -15.87
CA GLU A 155 6.44 -5.48 -15.22
C GLU A 155 6.28 -5.45 -13.71
N VAL A 156 6.35 -6.61 -13.07
CA VAL A 156 6.11 -6.78 -11.64
C VAL A 156 7.10 -7.77 -11.05
N VAL A 157 7.83 -7.35 -10.02
CA VAL A 157 8.55 -8.27 -9.13
C VAL A 157 8.04 -8.03 -7.71
N ARG A 158 7.37 -9.01 -7.11
CA ARG A 158 6.73 -8.83 -5.81
C ARG A 158 6.83 -10.04 -4.90
N HIS A 159 6.83 -9.78 -3.61
CA HIS A 159 6.49 -10.80 -2.61
C HIS A 159 4.97 -10.86 -2.42
N GLY A 160 4.47 -11.86 -1.71
CA GLY A 160 3.04 -12.00 -1.41
C GLY A 160 2.64 -11.33 -0.08
N GLY A 161 1.35 -10.99 0.02
CA GLY A 161 0.75 -10.41 1.22
C GLY A 161 1.28 -9.02 1.56
N GLY A 162 1.26 -8.73 2.86
CA GLY A 162 1.68 -7.42 3.39
C GLY A 162 3.10 -7.41 3.96
N GLY A 163 3.88 -8.47 3.79
CA GLY A 163 5.27 -8.58 4.24
C GLY A 163 5.78 -10.02 4.14
N ILE A 164 7.09 -10.17 4.12
CA ILE A 164 7.79 -11.44 4.11
C ILE A 164 7.93 -11.95 5.55
N PRO A 165 7.60 -13.21 5.87
CA PRO A 165 6.85 -14.23 5.15
C PRO A 165 5.38 -14.32 5.62
N GLN A 166 4.48 -13.56 5.01
CA GLN A 166 3.03 -13.72 5.29
C GLN A 166 2.43 -14.91 4.52
N GLY A 167 1.15 -15.26 4.79
CA GLY A 167 0.51 -16.42 4.19
C GLY A 167 0.58 -16.48 2.66
N PRO A 168 0.29 -15.38 1.93
CA PRO A 168 0.38 -15.33 0.48
C PRO A 168 1.81 -15.38 -0.07
N ASP A 169 2.83 -15.11 0.75
CA ASP A 169 4.22 -15.11 0.28
C ASP A 169 4.74 -16.51 -0.06
N TYR A 170 5.82 -16.59 -0.85
CA TYR A 170 6.45 -17.86 -1.17
C TYR A 170 6.98 -18.51 0.11
N TRP A 171 6.81 -19.84 0.22
CA TRP A 171 7.12 -20.56 1.45
C TRP A 171 8.60 -20.50 1.82
N GLY A 172 8.85 -20.03 3.03
CA GLY A 172 10.20 -20.01 3.62
C GLY A 172 11.04 -18.80 3.26
N ASN A 173 10.51 -17.82 2.53
CA ASN A 173 11.16 -16.54 2.33
C ASN A 173 11.54 -15.89 3.68
N ASP A 174 12.71 -15.25 3.75
CA ASP A 174 13.22 -14.63 4.98
C ASP A 174 14.07 -13.37 4.74
N TYR A 175 13.88 -12.69 3.61
CA TYR A 175 14.58 -11.49 3.13
C TYR A 175 15.88 -11.76 2.36
N PHE A 176 16.38 -13.00 2.37
CA PHE A 176 17.64 -13.35 1.71
C PHE A 176 17.49 -14.54 0.78
N ASP A 177 17.97 -14.38 -0.43
CA ASP A 177 17.95 -15.44 -1.46
C ASP A 177 16.55 -15.98 -1.71
N ASP A 178 15.56 -15.09 -1.65
CA ASP A 178 14.14 -15.40 -1.68
C ASP A 178 13.63 -15.73 -3.09
N THR A 179 12.42 -16.27 -3.15
CA THR A 179 11.67 -16.47 -4.39
C THR A 179 10.51 -15.48 -4.45
N TYR A 180 10.41 -14.71 -5.53
CA TYR A 180 9.35 -13.73 -5.76
C TYR A 180 8.54 -14.03 -7.00
N TRP A 181 7.38 -13.39 -7.14
CA TRP A 181 6.60 -13.43 -8.37
C TRP A 181 7.14 -12.39 -9.36
N TYR A 182 7.54 -12.86 -10.52
CA TYR A 182 7.90 -12.06 -11.70
C TYR A 182 6.76 -12.22 -12.73
N ASN A 183 5.95 -11.18 -12.93
CA ASN A 183 4.79 -11.20 -13.84
C ASN A 183 3.88 -12.44 -13.66
N GLY A 184 3.62 -12.83 -12.42
CA GLY A 184 2.77 -13.97 -12.08
C GLY A 184 3.49 -15.33 -11.97
N GLU A 185 4.72 -15.45 -12.46
CA GLU A 185 5.55 -16.66 -12.35
C GLU A 185 6.57 -16.54 -11.21
N THR A 186 6.94 -17.65 -10.60
CA THR A 186 7.94 -17.63 -9.53
C THR A 186 9.36 -17.61 -10.05
N LYS A 187 10.21 -16.72 -9.52
CA LYS A 187 11.64 -16.59 -9.86
C LYS A 187 12.48 -16.51 -8.58
N ALA A 188 13.50 -17.35 -8.47
CA ALA A 188 14.45 -17.29 -7.36
C ALA A 188 15.47 -16.18 -7.59
N TYR A 189 15.72 -15.40 -6.55
CA TYR A 189 16.66 -14.29 -6.55
C TYR A 189 17.82 -14.55 -5.60
N LYS A 190 18.90 -13.78 -5.71
CA LYS A 190 20.04 -13.79 -4.82
C LYS A 190 20.22 -12.45 -4.17
N GLY A 191 20.58 -12.45 -2.89
CA GLY A 191 20.84 -11.24 -2.12
C GLY A 191 19.69 -10.84 -1.20
N TYR A 192 19.76 -9.62 -0.72
CA TYR A 192 18.80 -9.04 0.22
C TYR A 192 17.61 -8.43 -0.53
N CYS A 193 16.41 -8.62 -0.03
CA CYS A 193 15.15 -8.25 -0.70
C CYS A 193 15.12 -6.81 -1.24
N THR A 194 15.51 -5.83 -0.43
CA THR A 194 15.54 -4.42 -0.85
C THR A 194 16.50 -4.20 -2.02
N ASP A 195 17.71 -4.79 -1.94
CA ASP A 195 18.71 -4.70 -3.00
C ASP A 195 18.17 -5.32 -4.30
N VAL A 196 17.45 -6.44 -4.21
CA VAL A 196 16.81 -7.11 -5.37
C VAL A 196 15.77 -6.20 -6.01
N PHE A 197 14.85 -5.61 -5.22
CA PHE A 197 13.79 -4.77 -5.78
C PHE A 197 14.32 -3.50 -6.45
N PHE A 198 15.37 -2.89 -5.90
CA PHE A 198 16.01 -1.75 -6.55
C PHE A 198 16.79 -2.18 -7.81
N SER A 199 17.47 -3.33 -7.79
CA SER A 199 18.18 -3.84 -8.97
C SER A 199 17.24 -4.09 -10.15
N GLU A 200 16.11 -4.76 -9.92
CA GLU A 200 15.10 -4.98 -10.96
C GLU A 200 14.50 -3.64 -11.46
N ALA A 201 14.36 -2.64 -10.56
CA ALA A 201 13.95 -1.30 -10.97
C ALA A 201 15.00 -0.60 -11.86
N PHE A 202 16.29 -0.78 -11.57
CA PHE A 202 17.36 -0.22 -12.40
C PHE A 202 17.37 -0.82 -13.79
N ASP A 203 17.19 -2.12 -13.91
CA ASP A 203 17.11 -2.82 -15.19
C ASP A 203 15.89 -2.31 -16.00
N PHE A 204 14.72 -2.21 -15.37
CA PHE A 204 13.52 -1.64 -15.99
C PHE A 204 13.72 -0.20 -16.48
N ILE A 205 14.34 0.68 -15.66
CA ILE A 205 14.61 2.08 -16.01
C ILE A 205 15.54 2.16 -17.22
N GLU A 206 16.60 1.35 -17.25
CA GLU A 206 17.55 1.31 -18.38
C GLU A 206 16.89 0.83 -19.67
N GLU A 207 16.06 -0.22 -19.61
CA GLU A 207 15.34 -0.76 -20.76
C GLU A 207 14.28 0.20 -21.32
N ASN A 208 13.78 1.12 -20.49
CA ASN A 208 12.70 2.03 -20.86
C ASN A 208 13.11 3.50 -20.94
N LYS A 209 14.42 3.81 -20.89
CA LYS A 209 14.96 5.19 -20.86
C LYS A 209 14.52 6.09 -22.01
N ASP A 210 14.14 5.53 -23.15
CA ASP A 210 13.78 6.26 -24.37
C ASP A 210 12.26 6.49 -24.52
N ARG A 211 11.47 6.21 -23.46
CA ARG A 211 10.02 6.39 -23.44
C ARG A 211 9.51 6.68 -22.03
N PRO A 212 8.38 7.38 -21.87
CA PRO A 212 7.88 7.71 -20.54
C PRO A 212 7.49 6.43 -19.76
N PHE A 213 7.90 6.37 -18.51
CA PHE A 213 7.59 5.25 -17.63
C PHE A 213 7.09 5.72 -16.26
N PHE A 214 6.31 4.84 -15.62
CA PHE A 214 5.95 4.92 -14.21
C PHE A 214 6.56 3.73 -13.46
N CYS A 215 7.42 4.01 -12.48
CA CYS A 215 8.09 3.00 -11.68
C CYS A 215 7.67 3.15 -10.20
N TYR A 216 7.08 2.11 -9.62
CA TYR A 216 6.66 2.05 -8.22
C TYR A 216 7.60 1.14 -7.44
N ILE A 217 8.59 1.73 -6.76
CA ILE A 217 9.54 1.01 -5.89
C ILE A 217 8.96 1.01 -4.48
N SER A 218 8.42 -0.12 -4.09
CA SER A 218 7.66 -0.28 -2.85
C SER A 218 8.37 -1.30 -1.96
N THR A 219 9.25 -0.80 -1.08
CA THR A 219 10.02 -1.71 -0.22
C THR A 219 9.14 -2.39 0.83
N ASN A 220 9.48 -3.61 1.22
CA ASN A 220 8.94 -4.25 2.42
C ASN A 220 9.73 -3.87 3.68
N ALA A 221 10.92 -3.30 3.52
CA ALA A 221 11.72 -2.75 4.60
C ALA A 221 11.23 -1.33 4.95
N PRO A 222 11.35 -0.91 6.23
CA PRO A 222 11.86 -1.64 7.39
C PRO A 222 10.80 -2.44 8.18
N HIS A 223 9.71 -2.93 7.56
CA HIS A 223 8.74 -3.82 8.23
C HIS A 223 9.41 -5.09 8.78
N GLY A 224 8.92 -5.58 9.91
CA GLY A 224 9.46 -6.79 10.52
C GLY A 224 9.06 -8.10 9.79
N PRO A 225 9.85 -9.17 9.93
CA PRO A 225 10.98 -9.32 10.84
C PRO A 225 12.17 -8.43 10.45
N LEU A 226 12.94 -7.97 11.46
CA LEU A 226 14.04 -7.03 11.23
C LEU A 226 15.30 -7.78 10.77
N ASN A 227 15.17 -8.50 9.65
CA ASN A 227 16.24 -9.22 9.00
C ASN A 227 17.03 -8.26 8.10
N LEU A 228 18.36 -8.22 8.24
CA LEU A 228 19.18 -7.27 7.51
C LEU A 228 20.62 -7.81 7.32
N PRO A 229 21.33 -7.32 6.27
CA PRO A 229 22.74 -7.62 6.10
C PRO A 229 23.57 -7.10 7.29
N GLU A 230 24.53 -7.90 7.76
CA GLU A 230 25.36 -7.62 8.93
C GLU A 230 26.08 -6.27 8.83
N LYS A 231 26.51 -5.87 7.62
CA LYS A 231 27.18 -4.59 7.39
C LYS A 231 26.37 -3.38 7.89
N TYR A 232 25.04 -3.40 7.73
CA TYR A 232 24.16 -2.32 8.18
C TYR A 232 23.88 -2.38 9.69
N TYR A 233 23.78 -3.58 10.29
CA TYR A 233 23.73 -3.71 11.73
C TYR A 233 25.00 -3.13 12.38
N ASN A 234 26.17 -3.41 11.80
CA ASN A 234 27.47 -2.98 12.32
C ASN A 234 27.63 -1.46 12.41
N ILE A 235 26.85 -0.67 11.65
CA ILE A 235 26.83 0.80 11.74
C ILE A 235 26.31 1.24 13.14
N TYR A 236 25.40 0.50 13.73
CA TYR A 236 24.70 0.87 14.97
C TYR A 236 25.07 0.00 16.18
N LYS A 237 25.86 -1.05 16.02
CA LYS A 237 26.11 -2.06 17.08
C LYS A 237 26.65 -1.46 18.38
N ASP A 238 27.48 -0.41 18.28
CA ASP A 238 28.15 0.22 19.41
C ASP A 238 27.35 1.37 20.04
N GLU A 239 26.18 1.71 19.49
CA GLU A 239 25.27 2.73 20.03
C GLU A 239 24.56 2.19 21.28
N LYS A 240 25.05 2.55 22.45
CA LYS A 240 24.59 1.99 23.72
C LYS A 240 23.17 2.43 24.10
N ASP A 241 22.75 3.59 23.62
CA ASP A 241 21.43 4.17 23.92
C ASP A 241 20.32 3.62 23.00
N LEU A 242 20.68 2.85 21.98
CA LEU A 242 19.72 2.26 21.06
C LEU A 242 19.32 0.84 21.51
N PRO A 243 18.01 0.56 21.67
CA PRO A 243 17.52 -0.80 21.82
C PRO A 243 17.91 -1.67 20.61
N GLU A 244 18.17 -2.96 20.84
CA GLU A 244 18.64 -3.90 19.80
C GLU A 244 17.74 -3.93 18.55
N ARG A 245 16.42 -3.89 18.75
CA ARG A 245 15.47 -3.86 17.63
C ARG A 245 15.51 -2.53 16.86
N VAL A 246 15.84 -1.42 17.51
CA VAL A 246 15.98 -0.13 16.82
C VAL A 246 17.27 -0.08 15.99
N LYS A 247 18.37 -0.69 16.47
CA LYS A 247 19.61 -0.83 15.69
C LYS A 247 19.35 -1.57 14.37
N ARG A 248 18.61 -2.68 14.43
CA ARG A 248 18.22 -3.44 13.25
C ARG A 248 17.31 -2.62 12.32
N PHE A 249 16.31 -1.98 12.88
CA PHE A 249 15.36 -1.13 12.15
C PHE A 249 16.06 0.02 11.43
N TYR A 250 16.96 0.74 12.10
CA TYR A 250 17.76 1.80 11.48
C TYR A 250 18.74 1.25 10.44
N GLY A 251 19.32 0.08 10.66
CA GLY A 251 20.15 -0.59 9.66
C GLY A 251 19.41 -0.92 8.38
N MET A 252 18.13 -1.34 8.47
CA MET A 252 17.29 -1.55 7.28
C MET A 252 17.01 -0.24 6.54
N ILE A 253 16.78 0.86 7.25
CA ILE A 253 16.57 2.18 6.64
C ILE A 253 17.85 2.69 5.97
N THR A 254 19.02 2.49 6.59
CA THR A 254 20.31 2.84 5.95
C THR A 254 20.56 2.02 4.68
N ASN A 255 20.11 0.75 4.61
CA ASN A 255 20.14 -0.01 3.35
C ASN A 255 19.22 0.61 2.28
N ILE A 256 18.04 1.09 2.67
CA ILE A 256 17.14 1.81 1.74
C ILE A 256 17.82 3.08 1.22
N ASP A 257 18.47 3.85 2.10
CA ASP A 257 19.21 5.07 1.74
C ASP A 257 20.35 4.80 0.75
N ASP A 258 21.13 3.73 0.99
CA ASP A 258 22.17 3.30 0.05
C ASP A 258 21.60 2.94 -1.33
N ASN A 259 20.46 2.24 -1.39
CA ASN A 259 19.78 1.90 -2.64
C ASN A 259 19.16 3.14 -3.32
N PHE A 260 18.65 4.10 -2.53
CA PHE A 260 18.16 5.37 -3.04
C PHE A 260 19.28 6.18 -3.72
N ARG A 261 20.47 6.22 -3.12
CA ARG A 261 21.65 6.81 -3.74
C ARG A 261 22.01 6.15 -5.09
N LEU A 262 21.93 4.81 -5.16
CA LEU A 262 22.18 4.08 -6.40
C LEU A 262 21.10 4.40 -7.47
N LEU A 263 19.85 4.61 -7.06
CA LEU A 263 18.77 5.06 -7.96
C LEU A 263 19.09 6.43 -8.56
N GLU A 264 19.49 7.40 -7.74
CA GLU A 264 19.86 8.74 -8.21
C GLU A 264 21.07 8.69 -9.16
N GLN A 265 22.11 7.91 -8.82
CA GLN A 265 23.26 7.69 -9.69
C GLN A 265 22.84 7.06 -11.03
N LYS A 266 21.93 6.09 -11.03
CA LYS A 266 21.43 5.46 -12.25
C LYS A 266 20.68 6.45 -13.14
N LEU A 267 19.85 7.31 -12.55
CA LEU A 267 19.15 8.37 -13.29
C LEU A 267 20.12 9.38 -13.91
N ASP A 268 21.16 9.77 -13.17
CA ASP A 268 22.21 10.69 -13.67
C ASP A 268 23.02 10.06 -14.82
N GLU A 269 23.47 8.81 -14.65
CA GLU A 269 24.22 8.05 -15.68
C GLU A 269 23.42 7.90 -16.98
N LEU A 270 22.10 7.77 -16.90
CA LEU A 270 21.21 7.64 -18.05
C LEU A 270 20.73 9.00 -18.60
N GLY A 271 21.08 10.12 -17.94
CA GLY A 271 20.63 11.47 -18.32
C GLY A 271 19.12 11.70 -18.11
N LEU A 272 18.51 11.01 -17.14
CA LEU A 272 17.07 11.05 -16.87
C LEU A 272 16.71 11.97 -15.70
N THR A 273 17.68 12.44 -14.91
CA THR A 273 17.46 13.19 -13.65
C THR A 273 16.55 14.40 -13.86
N GLU A 274 16.81 15.21 -14.90
CA GLU A 274 16.10 16.46 -15.16
C GLU A 274 14.62 16.23 -15.48
N ASN A 275 14.32 15.22 -16.33
CA ASN A 275 12.96 14.90 -16.78
C ASN A 275 12.32 13.70 -16.03
N THR A 276 12.62 13.57 -14.74
CA THR A 276 12.01 12.55 -13.87
C THR A 276 11.39 13.20 -12.63
N ILE A 277 10.10 12.94 -12.42
CA ILE A 277 9.41 13.24 -11.17
C ILE A 277 9.76 12.13 -10.19
N LEU A 278 10.64 12.43 -9.23
CA LEU A 278 11.03 11.49 -8.16
C LEU A 278 10.29 11.85 -6.88
N VAL A 279 9.58 10.88 -6.32
CA VAL A 279 8.80 11.02 -5.09
C VAL A 279 9.31 10.03 -4.06
N PHE A 280 9.60 10.52 -2.85
CA PHE A 280 9.85 9.68 -1.68
C PHE A 280 8.75 9.88 -0.64
N THR A 281 8.20 8.77 -0.14
CA THR A 281 7.21 8.79 0.94
C THR A 281 7.25 7.48 1.74
N THR A 282 6.43 7.41 2.80
CA THR A 282 6.28 6.21 3.62
C THR A 282 4.79 5.87 3.82
N ASP A 283 4.47 4.64 4.17
CA ASP A 283 3.08 4.18 4.17
C ASP A 283 2.35 4.34 5.52
N ASN A 284 3.07 4.55 6.60
CA ASN A 284 2.49 4.90 7.92
C ASN A 284 3.60 5.35 8.88
N GLY A 285 3.22 5.80 10.07
CA GLY A 285 4.18 6.19 11.10
C GLY A 285 5.08 5.04 11.56
N THR A 286 6.15 5.40 12.27
CA THR A 286 7.20 4.48 12.71
C THR A 286 6.68 3.27 13.49
N ALA A 287 7.19 2.09 13.17
CA ALA A 287 6.89 0.89 13.93
C ALA A 287 7.84 0.67 15.13
N ARG A 288 9.06 1.22 15.07
CA ARG A 288 10.10 0.92 16.09
C ARG A 288 10.86 2.14 16.62
N GLY A 289 10.95 3.24 15.87
CA GLY A 289 11.74 4.42 16.22
C GLY A 289 11.10 5.32 17.30
N ARG A 290 9.79 5.20 17.52
CA ARG A 290 8.97 6.12 18.32
C ARG A 290 9.57 6.49 19.68
N ASP A 291 10.08 5.51 20.42
CA ASP A 291 10.55 5.72 21.80
C ASP A 291 12.00 6.25 21.85
N VAL A 292 12.67 6.34 20.70
CA VAL A 292 14.02 6.92 20.54
C VAL A 292 13.90 8.34 19.99
N PHE A 293 13.26 8.51 18.85
CA PHE A 293 13.01 9.82 18.25
C PHE A 293 11.82 9.74 17.30
N ASN A 294 10.86 10.65 17.44
CA ASN A 294 9.64 10.68 16.62
C ASN A 294 9.31 12.09 16.08
N ALA A 295 10.33 12.93 15.89
CA ALA A 295 10.18 14.31 15.42
C ALA A 295 9.15 15.14 16.24
N GLY A 296 9.02 14.87 17.53
CA GLY A 296 8.06 15.52 18.41
C GLY A 296 6.61 15.03 18.31
N LEU A 297 6.30 14.10 17.41
CA LEU A 297 4.95 13.60 17.18
C LEU A 297 4.53 12.55 18.21
N ARG A 298 3.26 12.57 18.63
CA ARG A 298 2.65 11.55 19.49
C ARG A 298 2.20 10.35 18.66
N GLY A 299 2.42 9.14 19.20
CA GLY A 299 1.95 7.90 18.57
C GLY A 299 2.96 7.29 17.61
N GLY A 300 2.54 6.34 16.80
CA GLY A 300 3.30 5.60 15.80
C GLY A 300 2.35 4.72 14.99
N LYS A 301 2.85 3.76 14.23
CA LYS A 301 2.02 2.87 13.40
C LYS A 301 0.73 2.43 14.08
N GLY A 302 -0.40 2.62 13.41
CA GLY A 302 -1.73 2.24 13.90
C GLY A 302 -2.32 3.20 14.93
N SER A 303 -1.66 4.32 15.23
CA SER A 303 -2.17 5.36 16.14
C SER A 303 -3.02 6.38 15.40
N GLU A 304 -4.04 6.89 16.05
CA GLU A 304 -4.89 7.99 15.64
C GLU A 304 -4.25 9.38 15.83
N TYR A 305 -3.12 9.47 16.54
CA TYR A 305 -2.33 10.70 16.69
C TYR A 305 -1.36 10.88 15.52
N ASP A 306 -0.89 12.12 15.29
CA ASP A 306 -0.09 12.50 14.12
C ASP A 306 1.11 11.58 13.85
N GLY A 307 1.78 11.07 14.88
CA GLY A 307 2.88 10.10 14.70
C GLY A 307 2.48 8.77 14.05
N GLY A 308 1.17 8.49 13.93
CA GLY A 308 0.67 7.30 13.23
C GLY A 308 0.47 7.50 11.73
N HIS A 309 0.28 8.74 11.28
CA HIS A 309 -0.17 9.04 9.91
C HIS A 309 0.44 10.31 9.30
N ARG A 310 1.18 11.14 10.04
CA ARG A 310 1.96 12.25 9.50
C ARG A 310 3.35 11.73 9.15
N VAL A 311 3.69 11.74 7.85
CA VAL A 311 4.88 11.08 7.31
C VAL A 311 5.59 11.98 6.29
N PRO A 312 6.83 11.66 5.89
CA PRO A 312 7.54 12.40 4.84
C PRO A 312 6.83 12.31 3.48
N LEU A 313 6.81 13.42 2.76
CA LEU A 313 6.56 13.47 1.32
C LEU A 313 7.52 14.47 0.70
N PHE A 314 8.46 13.97 -0.12
CA PHE A 314 9.44 14.76 -0.87
C PHE A 314 9.19 14.57 -2.36
N ILE A 315 9.16 15.66 -3.13
CA ILE A 315 8.94 15.63 -4.58
C ILE A 315 10.02 16.49 -5.24
N ARG A 316 10.73 15.92 -6.22
CA ARG A 316 11.70 16.63 -7.06
C ARG A 316 11.40 16.38 -8.54
N TRP A 317 11.41 17.43 -9.33
CA TRP A 317 11.33 17.43 -10.78
C TRP A 317 12.02 18.68 -11.34
N PRO A 318 13.33 18.64 -11.66
CA PRO A 318 14.08 19.81 -12.08
C PRO A 318 13.52 20.51 -13.31
N ASP A 319 13.23 19.80 -14.41
CA ASP A 319 12.62 20.38 -15.62
C ASP A 319 11.26 21.03 -15.38
N GLY A 320 10.51 20.54 -14.39
CA GLY A 320 9.27 21.15 -13.93
C GLY A 320 9.46 22.30 -12.94
N GLY A 321 10.68 22.64 -12.55
CA GLY A 321 10.95 23.69 -11.56
C GLY A 321 10.69 23.29 -10.11
N ILE A 322 10.45 22.00 -9.83
CA ILE A 322 10.25 21.48 -8.49
C ILE A 322 11.59 21.01 -7.94
N THR A 323 12.40 21.94 -7.46
CA THR A 323 13.74 21.69 -6.93
C THR A 323 14.20 22.83 -6.02
N GLY A 324 15.37 22.69 -5.38
CA GLY A 324 16.02 23.74 -4.57
C GLY A 324 15.52 23.86 -3.14
N GLY A 325 14.79 22.89 -2.65
CA GLY A 325 14.45 22.76 -1.22
C GLY A 325 13.41 23.78 -0.74
N ARG A 326 12.13 23.40 -0.72
CA ARG A 326 11.02 24.25 -0.25
C ARG A 326 10.07 23.48 0.66
N ASP A 327 9.72 24.07 1.80
CA ASP A 327 8.67 23.54 2.67
C ASP A 327 7.29 24.02 2.24
N ILE A 328 6.32 23.10 2.29
CA ILE A 328 4.89 23.32 1.99
C ILE A 328 4.12 22.83 3.21
N ASP A 329 3.48 23.75 3.94
CA ASP A 329 2.87 23.50 5.25
C ASP A 329 1.36 23.20 5.17
N GLU A 330 0.77 23.28 3.99
CA GLU A 330 -0.63 23.04 3.75
C GLU A 330 -1.01 21.60 4.08
N LEU A 331 -2.24 21.42 4.59
CA LEU A 331 -2.79 20.11 4.92
C LEU A 331 -3.06 19.31 3.64
N VAL A 332 -2.33 18.21 3.45
CA VAL A 332 -2.44 17.34 2.28
C VAL A 332 -2.48 15.86 2.66
N ALA A 333 -2.98 15.02 1.77
CA ALA A 333 -3.14 13.60 2.01
C ALA A 333 -2.61 12.75 0.85
N HIS A 334 -2.31 11.48 1.12
CA HIS A 334 -1.79 10.52 0.14
C HIS A 334 -2.73 10.29 -1.06
N TYR A 335 -4.03 10.42 -0.89
CA TYR A 335 -4.99 10.33 -1.99
C TYR A 335 -5.03 11.58 -2.88
N ASP A 336 -4.25 12.63 -2.57
CA ASP A 336 -4.07 13.79 -3.43
C ASP A 336 -3.07 13.51 -4.58
N LEU A 337 -2.25 12.45 -4.48
CA LEU A 337 -1.21 12.16 -5.48
C LEU A 337 -1.80 11.79 -6.85
N LEU A 338 -2.86 10.97 -6.91
CA LEU A 338 -3.48 10.63 -8.19
C LEU A 338 -4.02 11.86 -8.93
N PRO A 339 -4.91 12.71 -8.36
CA PRO A 339 -5.35 13.92 -9.05
C PRO A 339 -4.20 14.90 -9.34
N THR A 340 -3.14 14.90 -8.54
CA THR A 340 -1.94 15.70 -8.81
C THR A 340 -1.23 15.24 -10.08
N PHE A 341 -0.95 13.96 -10.25
CA PHE A 341 -0.31 13.46 -11.48
C PHE A 341 -1.20 13.67 -12.70
N VAL A 342 -2.52 13.49 -12.56
CA VAL A 342 -3.47 13.75 -13.65
C VAL A 342 -3.39 15.22 -14.11
N ASP A 343 -3.41 16.16 -13.18
CA ASP A 343 -3.37 17.59 -13.49
C ASP A 343 -1.97 18.03 -13.95
N LEU A 344 -0.92 17.64 -13.21
CA LEU A 344 0.47 18.02 -13.49
C LEU A 344 0.94 17.59 -14.88
N LEU A 345 0.52 16.39 -15.31
CA LEU A 345 0.96 15.77 -16.56
C LEU A 345 -0.08 15.88 -17.67
N GLY A 346 -1.25 16.47 -17.39
CA GLY A 346 -2.35 16.58 -18.36
C GLY A 346 -2.84 15.22 -18.84
N LEU A 347 -2.94 14.23 -17.94
CA LEU A 347 -3.36 12.87 -18.29
C LEU A 347 -4.86 12.84 -18.59
N ASP A 348 -5.23 12.06 -19.61
CA ASP A 348 -6.64 11.76 -19.85
C ASP A 348 -7.15 10.81 -18.76
N PHE A 349 -8.02 11.34 -17.92
CA PHE A 349 -8.62 10.61 -16.82
C PHE A 349 -10.00 11.16 -16.49
N ASN A 350 -11.00 10.31 -16.59
CA ASN A 350 -12.36 10.63 -16.19
C ASN A 350 -12.78 9.66 -15.07
N PRO A 351 -12.77 10.09 -13.81
CA PRO A 351 -13.07 9.20 -12.69
C PRO A 351 -14.54 8.76 -12.73
N VAL A 352 -14.78 7.45 -12.69
CA VAL A 352 -16.12 6.87 -12.61
C VAL A 352 -16.76 7.17 -11.24
N LYS A 353 -15.95 7.27 -10.21
CA LYS A 353 -16.36 7.58 -8.83
C LYS A 353 -15.69 8.88 -8.38
N PRO A 354 -16.36 9.69 -7.52
CA PRO A 354 -15.76 10.90 -7.00
C PRO A 354 -14.44 10.62 -6.27
N LEU A 355 -13.44 11.45 -6.50
CA LEU A 355 -12.20 11.44 -5.74
C LEU A 355 -12.41 12.15 -4.39
N ASP A 356 -11.70 11.70 -3.35
CA ASP A 356 -11.56 12.43 -2.09
C ASP A 356 -10.34 13.37 -2.13
N GLY A 357 -9.38 13.07 -3.02
CA GLY A 357 -8.17 13.85 -3.26
C GLY A 357 -8.40 15.07 -4.14
N ILE A 358 -7.52 16.06 -3.98
CA ILE A 358 -7.43 17.25 -4.81
C ILE A 358 -6.01 17.43 -5.33
N SER A 359 -5.84 18.12 -6.46
CA SER A 359 -4.52 18.34 -7.07
C SER A 359 -3.64 19.25 -6.21
N LEU A 360 -2.39 18.86 -6.01
CA LEU A 360 -1.35 19.64 -5.34
C LEU A 360 -0.65 20.63 -6.30
N VAL A 361 -0.99 20.66 -7.58
CA VAL A 361 -0.38 21.56 -8.58
C VAL A 361 -0.38 23.01 -8.12
N PRO A 362 -1.45 23.59 -7.55
CA PRO A 362 -1.44 24.96 -7.04
C PRO A 362 -0.34 25.22 -5.99
N LEU A 363 0.03 24.22 -5.19
CA LEU A 363 1.11 24.31 -4.20
C LEU A 363 2.49 24.13 -4.82
N LEU A 364 2.59 23.36 -5.90
CA LEU A 364 3.84 23.10 -6.62
C LEU A 364 4.24 24.28 -7.51
N ASP A 365 3.27 24.98 -8.13
CA ASP A 365 3.50 26.11 -9.05
C ASP A 365 4.01 27.39 -8.38
N ASN A 366 4.11 27.43 -7.05
CA ASN A 366 4.47 28.61 -6.29
C ASN A 366 3.59 29.84 -6.61
N THR A 367 2.38 29.62 -7.08
CA THR A 367 1.38 30.66 -7.28
C THR A 367 0.73 30.95 -5.94
N ASP A 368 0.49 32.24 -5.65
CA ASP A 368 -0.24 32.67 -4.45
C ASP A 368 -1.72 32.30 -4.62
N THR A 369 -2.01 31.03 -4.42
CA THR A 369 -3.34 30.45 -4.63
C THR A 369 -4.01 30.19 -3.29
N ASP A 370 -5.29 30.52 -3.19
CA ASP A 370 -6.13 30.15 -2.06
C ASP A 370 -6.25 28.60 -2.00
N TRP A 371 -5.37 27.96 -1.18
CA TRP A 371 -5.54 26.55 -0.86
C TRP A 371 -6.84 26.36 -0.09
N PRO A 372 -7.73 25.45 -0.50
CA PRO A 372 -9.03 25.35 0.11
C PRO A 372 -8.96 24.87 1.57
N ASP A 373 -9.77 25.47 2.43
CA ASP A 373 -10.05 24.90 3.74
C ASP A 373 -10.63 23.51 3.56
N ARG A 374 -9.94 22.48 4.08
CA ARG A 374 -10.37 21.10 3.97
C ARG A 374 -10.35 20.41 5.31
N ILE A 375 -11.15 19.37 5.43
CA ILE A 375 -11.16 18.46 6.58
C ILE A 375 -10.72 17.09 6.09
N LEU A 376 -9.71 16.52 6.74
CA LEU A 376 -9.27 15.15 6.53
C LEU A 376 -9.73 14.24 7.66
N TYR A 377 -9.87 12.97 7.35
CA TYR A 377 -10.35 11.94 8.27
C TYR A 377 -9.34 10.80 8.26
N MET A 378 -8.86 10.41 9.44
CA MET A 378 -7.97 9.27 9.63
C MET A 378 -8.56 8.36 10.69
N ASP A 379 -8.53 7.06 10.45
CA ASP A 379 -8.96 6.09 11.44
C ASP A 379 -8.14 4.79 11.39
N THR A 380 -8.28 3.99 12.43
CA THR A 380 -7.70 2.66 12.51
C THR A 380 -8.81 1.63 12.67
N GLN A 381 -9.39 1.20 11.59
CA GLN A 381 -10.50 0.25 11.63
C GLN A 381 -10.02 -1.16 12.01
N ARG A 382 -9.23 -1.82 11.16
CA ARG A 382 -8.70 -3.18 11.37
C ARG A 382 -9.74 -4.20 11.88
N LEU A 383 -10.94 -4.12 11.34
CA LEU A 383 -12.10 -4.97 11.64
C LEU A 383 -12.69 -5.53 10.35
N GLN A 384 -13.68 -6.42 10.47
CA GLN A 384 -14.42 -6.96 9.32
C GLN A 384 -15.36 -5.93 8.68
N ASN A 385 -15.91 -5.03 9.48
CA ASN A 385 -16.79 -3.94 9.06
C ASN A 385 -16.29 -2.64 9.68
N LEU A 386 -16.59 -1.52 9.03
CA LEU A 386 -16.32 -0.19 9.57
C LEU A 386 -17.21 0.04 10.81
N VAL A 387 -16.60 0.59 11.84
CA VAL A 387 -17.27 0.96 13.09
C VAL A 387 -17.09 2.44 13.35
N LYS A 388 -18.20 3.18 13.45
CA LYS A 388 -18.21 4.61 13.70
C LYS A 388 -17.51 4.95 15.03
N TYR A 389 -16.80 6.06 15.06
CA TYR A 389 -16.07 6.56 16.23
C TYR A 389 -14.95 5.64 16.74
N ARG A 390 -14.43 4.78 15.88
CA ARG A 390 -13.34 3.88 16.25
C ARG A 390 -11.99 4.51 15.96
N ARG A 391 -11.24 4.86 17.02
CA ARG A 391 -9.86 5.32 16.93
C ARG A 391 -9.65 6.24 15.73
N TYR A 392 -10.20 7.43 15.79
CA TYR A 392 -10.28 8.32 14.66
C TYR A 392 -9.76 9.72 14.99
N THR A 393 -9.32 10.42 13.97
CA THR A 393 -8.96 11.83 14.02
C THR A 393 -9.64 12.57 12.88
N VAL A 394 -10.24 13.69 13.20
CA VAL A 394 -10.73 14.68 12.26
C VAL A 394 -9.81 15.89 12.32
N MET A 395 -9.32 16.34 11.17
CA MET A 395 -8.31 17.39 11.14
C MET A 395 -8.59 18.44 10.09
N ASP A 396 -8.34 19.68 10.43
CA ASP A 396 -8.09 20.76 9.48
C ASP A 396 -6.61 21.22 9.58
N ALA A 397 -6.23 22.28 8.90
CA ALA A 397 -4.83 22.75 8.86
C ALA A 397 -4.22 22.94 10.26
N ASN A 398 -5.01 23.40 11.22
CA ASN A 398 -4.53 23.82 12.54
C ASN A 398 -4.96 22.93 13.71
N TRP A 399 -5.99 22.10 13.53
CA TRP A 399 -6.65 21.39 14.61
C TRP A 399 -6.73 19.88 14.39
N ARG A 400 -6.64 19.12 15.49
CA ARG A 400 -6.88 17.67 15.52
C ARG A 400 -7.93 17.35 16.58
N LEU A 401 -9.10 16.90 16.16
CA LEU A 401 -10.12 16.32 17.04
C LEU A 401 -9.91 14.81 17.06
N VAL A 402 -9.41 14.28 18.17
CA VAL A 402 -9.09 12.86 18.33
C VAL A 402 -10.19 12.19 19.17
N ASN A 403 -10.73 11.10 18.69
CA ASN A 403 -11.79 10.28 19.31
C ASN A 403 -13.05 11.06 19.74
N GLY A 404 -13.15 12.34 19.38
CA GLY A 404 -14.28 13.22 19.70
C GLY A 404 -14.21 13.88 21.08
N ASP A 405 -13.21 13.59 21.88
CA ASP A 405 -13.04 14.07 23.27
C ASP A 405 -11.71 14.77 23.53
N GLU A 406 -10.81 14.78 22.58
CA GLU A 406 -9.53 15.49 22.66
C GLU A 406 -9.39 16.45 21.46
N LEU A 407 -9.04 17.73 21.73
CA LEU A 407 -8.76 18.73 20.70
C LEU A 407 -7.37 19.33 20.88
N TYR A 408 -6.57 19.39 19.80
CA TYR A 408 -5.19 19.91 19.84
C TYR A 408 -4.98 21.02 18.81
N ASP A 409 -4.33 22.13 19.25
CA ASP A 409 -3.87 23.24 18.41
C ASP A 409 -2.46 22.92 17.88
N MET A 410 -2.36 22.51 16.63
CA MET A 410 -1.10 22.04 16.03
C MET A 410 -0.06 23.16 15.85
N ASN A 411 -0.46 24.42 15.88
CA ASN A 411 0.49 25.54 15.84
C ASN A 411 1.25 25.72 17.16
N LYS A 412 0.73 25.17 18.26
CA LYS A 412 1.31 25.30 19.61
C LYS A 412 1.74 23.99 20.24
N ASP A 413 1.12 22.90 19.83
CA ASP A 413 1.25 21.59 20.46
C ASP A 413 1.33 20.47 19.40
N LEU A 414 2.43 20.45 18.65
CA LEU A 414 2.71 19.39 17.67
C LEU A 414 2.70 17.99 18.31
N GLY A 415 3.07 17.91 19.58
CA GLY A 415 3.12 16.68 20.37
C GLY A 415 1.78 16.21 20.91
N GLN A 416 0.69 16.95 20.69
CA GLN A 416 -0.66 16.58 21.15
C GLN A 416 -0.70 16.21 22.65
N GLN A 417 -0.13 17.08 23.50
CA GLN A 417 0.00 16.87 24.95
C GLN A 417 -1.09 17.59 25.76
N SER A 418 -1.64 18.69 25.22
CA SER A 418 -2.53 19.60 25.93
C SER A 418 -3.90 19.62 25.28
N ASN A 419 -4.85 18.84 25.82
CA ASN A 419 -6.24 18.87 25.34
C ASN A 419 -6.89 20.23 25.67
N VAL A 420 -7.34 20.93 24.63
CA VAL A 420 -7.97 22.27 24.74
C VAL A 420 -9.45 22.27 24.32
N ILE A 421 -10.11 21.13 24.29
CA ILE A 421 -11.49 20.99 23.78
C ILE A 421 -12.48 21.91 24.51
N ASP A 422 -12.36 22.04 25.83
CA ASP A 422 -13.23 22.89 26.64
C ASP A 422 -13.02 24.39 26.35
N GLN A 423 -11.85 24.76 25.81
CA GLN A 423 -11.50 26.14 25.47
C GLN A 423 -11.97 26.52 24.05
N HIS A 424 -12.14 25.52 23.17
CA HIS A 424 -12.49 25.70 21.76
C HIS A 424 -13.68 24.84 21.31
N PRO A 425 -14.85 24.87 22.01
CA PRO A 425 -15.97 23.97 21.71
C PRO A 425 -16.55 24.19 20.29
N VAL A 426 -16.50 25.39 19.74
CA VAL A 426 -16.97 25.67 18.38
C VAL A 426 -16.12 24.98 17.32
N VAL A 427 -14.80 24.89 17.54
CA VAL A 427 -13.91 24.17 16.63
C VAL A 427 -14.18 22.67 16.70
N ALA A 428 -14.30 22.12 17.89
CA ALA A 428 -14.60 20.71 18.12
C ALA A 428 -15.94 20.33 17.45
N GLU A 429 -16.98 21.16 17.59
CA GLU A 429 -18.28 20.96 16.95
C GLU A 429 -18.19 20.99 15.42
N LYS A 430 -17.47 21.98 14.83
CA LYS A 430 -17.22 22.05 13.37
C LYS A 430 -16.64 20.75 12.84
N LEU A 431 -15.59 20.24 13.48
CA LEU A 431 -14.90 19.02 13.08
C LEU A 431 -15.78 17.78 13.27
N ALA A 432 -16.50 17.68 14.39
CA ALA A 432 -17.45 16.60 14.64
C ALA A 432 -18.57 16.54 13.59
N VAL A 433 -19.16 17.69 13.23
CA VAL A 433 -20.17 17.78 12.16
C VAL A 433 -19.58 17.37 10.80
N GLY A 434 -18.31 17.71 10.53
CA GLY A 434 -17.59 17.26 9.34
C GLY A 434 -17.51 15.73 9.30
N TYR A 435 -17.13 15.10 10.43
CA TYR A 435 -17.06 13.64 10.56
C TYR A 435 -18.42 12.96 10.32
N GLU A 436 -19.51 13.51 10.87
CA GLU A 436 -20.85 12.98 10.67
C GLU A 436 -21.25 12.91 9.18
N LYS A 437 -21.00 13.99 8.45
CA LYS A 437 -21.29 14.07 7.01
C LYS A 437 -20.45 13.08 6.21
N TRP A 438 -19.14 13.03 6.51
CA TRP A 438 -18.23 12.08 5.85
C TRP A 438 -18.63 10.64 6.14
N TRP A 439 -18.90 10.29 7.40
CA TRP A 439 -19.34 8.94 7.77
C TRP A 439 -20.64 8.54 7.05
N GLN A 440 -21.61 9.46 6.99
CA GLN A 440 -22.86 9.21 6.26
C GLN A 440 -22.58 8.92 4.77
N SER A 441 -21.66 9.64 4.15
CA SER A 441 -21.27 9.39 2.75
C SER A 441 -20.67 8.00 2.51
N LEU A 442 -19.98 7.43 3.51
CA LEU A 442 -19.49 6.05 3.44
C LEU A 442 -20.67 5.05 3.50
N MET A 443 -21.62 5.30 4.38
CA MET A 443 -22.80 4.42 4.52
C MET A 443 -23.70 4.48 3.29
N ASP A 444 -23.84 5.66 2.67
CA ASP A 444 -24.61 5.82 1.43
C ASP A 444 -23.98 5.06 0.24
N GLU A 445 -22.66 4.82 0.24
CA GLU A 445 -21.97 3.95 -0.71
C GLU A 445 -22.09 2.45 -0.40
N GLY A 446 -22.68 2.07 0.73
CA GLY A 446 -22.86 0.69 1.13
C GLY A 446 -21.56 -0.06 1.41
N VAL A 447 -20.54 0.63 1.96
CA VAL A 447 -19.17 0.07 2.11
C VAL A 447 -19.12 -1.16 3.02
N ASN A 448 -20.03 -1.31 3.98
CA ASN A 448 -20.08 -2.44 4.87
C ASN A 448 -20.78 -3.68 4.26
N GLU A 449 -21.60 -3.48 3.25
CA GLU A 449 -22.33 -4.51 2.52
C GLU A 449 -21.55 -5.06 1.31
N ARG A 450 -20.52 -4.34 0.88
CA ARG A 450 -19.69 -4.72 -0.26
C ARG A 450 -18.53 -5.60 0.18
N TYR A 451 -18.23 -6.61 -0.65
CA TYR A 451 -17.10 -7.52 -0.47
C TYR A 451 -16.32 -7.67 -1.78
N ALA A 452 -15.00 -7.80 -1.66
CA ALA A 452 -14.15 -8.22 -2.77
C ALA A 452 -14.20 -9.76 -2.87
N TYR A 453 -14.43 -10.28 -4.06
CA TYR A 453 -14.49 -11.72 -4.34
C TYR A 453 -13.28 -12.13 -5.15
N ILE A 454 -12.56 -13.17 -4.71
CA ILE A 454 -11.49 -13.79 -5.49
C ILE A 454 -12.15 -14.56 -6.64
N LYS A 455 -11.79 -14.23 -7.88
CA LYS A 455 -12.33 -14.85 -9.08
C LYS A 455 -11.52 -16.09 -9.44
N VAL A 456 -12.18 -17.23 -9.54
CA VAL A 456 -11.55 -18.52 -9.82
C VAL A 456 -12.07 -19.14 -11.11
N GLY A 457 -11.24 -19.97 -11.74
CA GLY A 457 -11.55 -20.60 -13.03
C GLY A 457 -11.40 -19.66 -14.21
N THR A 458 -10.55 -18.63 -14.08
CA THR A 458 -10.24 -17.69 -15.16
C THR A 458 -8.99 -18.12 -15.92
N PRO A 459 -8.82 -17.73 -17.19
CA PRO A 459 -7.58 -17.98 -17.91
C PRO A 459 -6.37 -17.20 -17.35
N ASN A 460 -6.62 -16.16 -16.53
CA ASN A 460 -5.56 -15.34 -15.96
C ASN A 460 -4.91 -15.99 -14.72
N GLU A 461 -5.67 -16.83 -14.00
CA GLU A 461 -5.18 -17.56 -12.83
C GLU A 461 -5.93 -18.89 -12.67
N ASN A 462 -5.30 -20.01 -13.06
CA ASN A 462 -5.84 -21.35 -12.89
C ASN A 462 -4.70 -22.38 -12.78
N PRO A 463 -4.47 -22.99 -11.60
CA PRO A 463 -5.27 -22.86 -10.37
C PRO A 463 -5.05 -21.53 -9.63
N SER A 464 -6.08 -21.05 -8.92
CA SER A 464 -5.95 -19.96 -7.95
C SER A 464 -5.43 -20.50 -6.60
N ARG A 465 -4.38 -19.85 -6.05
CA ARG A 465 -3.80 -20.17 -4.73
C ARG A 465 -4.32 -19.16 -3.70
N ILE A 466 -5.17 -19.61 -2.80
CA ILE A 466 -5.78 -18.79 -1.75
C ILE A 466 -5.16 -19.15 -0.40
N SER A 467 -4.91 -18.17 0.45
CA SER A 467 -4.38 -18.40 1.79
C SER A 467 -5.35 -17.96 2.88
N SER A 468 -5.14 -18.42 4.11
CA SER A 468 -5.91 -18.01 5.28
C SER A 468 -5.79 -16.52 5.63
N HIS A 469 -4.86 -15.80 5.01
CA HIS A 469 -4.72 -14.35 5.09
C HIS A 469 -5.99 -13.61 4.63
N ASP A 470 -6.65 -14.10 3.58
CA ASP A 470 -7.82 -13.47 2.96
C ASP A 470 -9.15 -14.01 3.49
N MET A 471 -9.10 -14.90 4.48
CA MET A 471 -10.29 -15.43 5.13
C MET A 471 -11.00 -14.36 5.95
N TYR A 472 -12.26 -14.07 5.63
CA TYR A 472 -13.14 -13.25 6.47
C TYR A 472 -13.40 -13.99 7.77
N THR A 473 -12.74 -13.58 8.84
CA THR A 473 -12.71 -14.32 10.11
C THR A 473 -14.01 -14.17 10.89
N GLY A 474 -14.44 -15.28 11.50
CA GLY A 474 -15.51 -15.33 12.48
C GLY A 474 -15.03 -14.89 13.88
N LYS A 475 -15.56 -15.56 14.92
CA LYS A 475 -15.27 -15.23 16.33
C LYS A 475 -13.86 -15.65 16.80
N HIS A 476 -13.18 -16.52 16.07
CA HIS A 476 -11.93 -17.16 16.50
C HIS A 476 -10.77 -16.84 15.55
N GLY A 477 -9.70 -16.27 16.10
CA GLY A 477 -8.38 -16.15 15.51
C GLY A 477 -8.28 -15.41 14.17
N ARG A 478 -7.09 -14.93 13.88
CA ARG A 478 -6.71 -14.40 12.56
C ARG A 478 -5.36 -15.02 12.21
N ILE A 479 -5.27 -15.56 11.00
CA ILE A 479 -4.03 -16.19 10.54
C ILE A 479 -3.57 -15.45 9.29
N TRP A 480 -2.50 -14.72 9.44
CA TRP A 480 -1.97 -13.87 8.39
C TRP A 480 -0.52 -14.22 8.01
N HIS A 481 0.14 -15.06 8.81
CA HIS A 481 1.56 -15.41 8.67
C HIS A 481 1.72 -16.90 8.47
N GLN A 482 2.75 -17.32 7.73
CA GLN A 482 3.09 -18.75 7.53
C GLN A 482 3.24 -19.52 8.85
N TYR A 483 3.65 -18.84 9.92
CA TYR A 483 3.74 -19.45 11.26
C TYR A 483 2.40 -20.00 11.77
N GLY A 484 1.27 -19.48 11.29
CA GLY A 484 -0.03 -20.06 11.60
C GLY A 484 -0.15 -21.52 11.17
N ALA A 485 0.32 -21.84 9.95
CA ALA A 485 0.38 -23.21 9.45
C ALA A 485 1.38 -24.06 10.24
N VAL A 486 2.54 -23.49 10.59
CA VAL A 486 3.60 -24.17 11.35
C VAL A 486 3.12 -24.56 12.74
N THR A 487 2.45 -23.64 13.44
CA THR A 487 1.94 -23.83 14.81
C THR A 487 0.54 -24.42 14.87
N ALA A 488 -0.06 -24.80 13.74
CA ALA A 488 -1.43 -25.26 13.62
C ALA A 488 -2.42 -24.36 14.37
N SER A 489 -2.32 -23.04 14.15
CA SER A 489 -3.16 -22.05 14.82
C SER A 489 -4.62 -22.20 14.43
N GLN A 490 -5.53 -22.09 15.40
CA GLN A 490 -6.97 -22.19 15.17
C GLN A 490 -7.54 -20.88 14.66
N ALA A 491 -8.39 -20.97 13.65
CA ALA A 491 -9.24 -19.89 13.19
C ALA A 491 -10.42 -20.47 12.41
N SER A 492 -11.48 -19.69 12.28
CA SER A 492 -12.63 -20.04 11.45
C SER A 492 -13.14 -18.81 10.73
N GLY A 493 -13.67 -19.00 9.54
CA GLY A 493 -14.20 -17.91 8.72
C GLY A 493 -14.65 -18.40 7.36
N LYS A 494 -14.90 -17.44 6.47
CA LYS A 494 -15.38 -17.69 5.12
C LYS A 494 -14.47 -17.01 4.10
N TYR A 495 -14.35 -17.61 2.94
CA TYR A 495 -13.70 -17.00 1.78
C TYR A 495 -14.79 -16.48 0.84
N LYS A 496 -14.64 -15.28 0.31
CA LYS A 496 -15.51 -14.70 -0.71
C LYS A 496 -14.98 -15.10 -2.08
N ILE A 497 -15.62 -16.06 -2.73
CA ILE A 497 -15.17 -16.66 -4.00
C ILE A 497 -16.22 -16.41 -5.09
N GLU A 498 -15.78 -16.01 -6.27
CA GLU A 498 -16.59 -15.92 -7.46
C GLU A 498 -16.13 -16.99 -8.48
N PHE A 499 -16.95 -17.99 -8.73
CA PHE A 499 -16.76 -18.92 -9.82
C PHE A 499 -17.25 -18.23 -11.10
N VAL A 500 -16.34 -17.94 -12.02
CA VAL A 500 -16.67 -17.10 -13.21
C VAL A 500 -17.47 -17.85 -14.28
N GLU A 501 -17.41 -19.17 -14.28
CA GLU A 501 -18.13 -20.03 -15.22
C GLU A 501 -18.66 -21.29 -14.50
N ASP A 502 -19.77 -21.82 -15.03
CA ASP A 502 -20.23 -23.16 -14.66
C ASP A 502 -19.16 -24.21 -15.00
N GLY A 503 -18.96 -25.19 -14.15
CA GLY A 503 -18.00 -26.21 -14.50
C GLY A 503 -17.65 -27.20 -13.39
N LYS A 504 -16.78 -28.13 -13.76
CA LYS A 504 -16.17 -29.04 -12.80
C LYS A 504 -14.92 -28.39 -12.25
N TYR A 505 -14.87 -28.28 -10.92
CA TYR A 505 -13.73 -27.72 -10.20
C TYR A 505 -13.06 -28.75 -9.33
N SER A 506 -11.76 -28.60 -9.14
CA SER A 506 -10.94 -29.31 -8.18
C SER A 506 -10.54 -28.34 -7.07
N ILE A 507 -10.92 -28.61 -5.83
CA ILE A 507 -10.63 -27.79 -4.66
C ILE A 507 -9.74 -28.61 -3.72
N SER A 508 -8.48 -28.19 -3.56
CA SER A 508 -7.48 -28.88 -2.73
C SER A 508 -7.23 -28.10 -1.45
N LEU A 509 -7.41 -28.75 -0.32
CA LEU A 509 -7.20 -28.18 1.03
C LEU A 509 -5.86 -28.67 1.58
N ARG A 510 -5.01 -27.73 2.04
CA ARG A 510 -3.65 -28.01 2.51
C ARG A 510 -3.33 -27.29 3.81
N ARG A 511 -2.46 -27.89 4.62
CA ARG A 511 -1.82 -27.20 5.74
C ARG A 511 -0.64 -26.34 5.25
N PHE A 512 0.20 -26.90 4.41
CA PHE A 512 1.38 -26.26 3.84
C PHE A 512 1.19 -26.04 2.33
N PRO A 513 1.76 -25.00 1.72
CA PRO A 513 1.60 -24.79 0.28
C PRO A 513 2.33 -25.88 -0.54
N ARG A 514 1.99 -26.00 -1.81
CA ARG A 514 2.52 -27.06 -2.70
C ARG A 514 4.04 -27.02 -2.81
N GLU A 515 4.62 -25.81 -2.89
CA GLU A 515 6.07 -25.61 -3.00
C GLU A 515 6.86 -26.07 -1.77
N SER A 516 6.21 -26.27 -0.64
CA SER A 516 6.86 -26.81 0.57
C SER A 516 7.18 -28.29 0.46
N GLY A 517 6.43 -29.04 -0.37
CA GLY A 517 6.53 -30.51 -0.48
C GLY A 517 6.06 -31.28 0.76
N LEU A 518 5.45 -30.59 1.75
CA LEU A 518 5.11 -31.18 3.06
C LEU A 518 3.70 -31.80 3.05
N ALA A 519 3.56 -32.94 3.74
CA ALA A 519 2.26 -33.53 4.02
C ALA A 519 1.50 -32.76 5.13
N ILE A 520 0.16 -32.87 5.18
CA ILE A 520 -0.70 -32.17 6.13
C ILE A 520 -0.28 -32.35 7.58
N ASN A 521 0.07 -33.59 7.98
CA ASN A 521 0.48 -33.96 9.34
C ASN A 521 2.00 -34.05 9.53
N GLU A 522 2.78 -33.61 8.52
CA GLU A 522 4.23 -33.67 8.61
C GLU A 522 4.79 -32.64 9.59
N THR A 523 5.97 -32.95 10.13
CA THR A 523 6.71 -32.05 11.01
C THR A 523 8.12 -31.85 10.49
N PHE A 524 8.65 -30.66 10.73
CA PHE A 524 10.02 -30.27 10.38
C PHE A 524 10.68 -29.50 11.53
N PRO A 525 12.03 -29.51 11.63
CA PRO A 525 12.75 -28.79 12.66
C PRO A 525 12.73 -27.29 12.39
N ALA A 526 13.03 -26.47 13.39
CA ALA A 526 13.24 -25.03 13.20
C ALA A 526 14.42 -24.79 12.24
N LYS A 527 14.30 -23.73 11.44
CA LYS A 527 15.43 -23.21 10.65
C LYS A 527 16.52 -22.73 11.60
N GLU A 528 17.79 -23.00 11.29
CA GLU A 528 18.90 -22.49 12.06
C GLU A 528 18.92 -20.96 12.04
N LYS A 529 19.12 -20.35 13.23
CA LYS A 529 19.14 -18.91 13.37
C LYS A 529 20.52 -18.35 13.08
N GLU A 530 20.63 -17.57 12.00
CA GLU A 530 21.80 -16.79 11.68
C GLU A 530 21.71 -15.39 12.31
N PHE A 531 22.86 -14.72 12.49
CA PHE A 531 22.89 -13.37 13.05
C PHE A 531 22.06 -12.35 12.26
N ARG A 532 22.07 -12.45 10.92
CA ARG A 532 21.30 -11.57 10.02
C ARG A 532 19.78 -11.68 10.21
N LEU A 533 19.29 -12.74 10.83
CA LEU A 533 17.85 -13.00 11.03
C LEU A 533 17.41 -12.64 12.44
N GLU A 534 16.43 -11.74 12.57
CA GLU A 534 15.76 -11.47 13.85
C GLU A 534 14.92 -12.68 14.29
N SER A 535 14.20 -13.28 13.33
CA SER A 535 13.38 -14.46 13.54
C SER A 535 13.53 -15.45 12.39
N VAL A 536 13.31 -16.69 12.68
CA VAL A 536 13.38 -17.81 11.71
C VAL A 536 12.10 -18.62 11.77
N MET A 537 11.84 -19.40 10.71
CA MET A 537 10.76 -20.37 10.71
C MET A 537 10.93 -21.33 11.90
N PRO A 538 9.98 -21.39 12.86
CA PRO A 538 10.07 -22.28 14.02
C PRO A 538 9.87 -23.74 13.61
N ALA A 539 10.18 -24.68 14.51
CA ALA A 539 9.81 -26.08 14.32
C ALA A 539 8.28 -26.20 14.21
N SER A 540 7.84 -27.04 13.30
CA SER A 540 6.40 -27.29 13.18
C SER A 540 5.89 -28.13 14.34
N VAL A 541 4.69 -27.78 14.83
CA VAL A 541 4.02 -28.64 15.83
C VAL A 541 3.45 -29.87 15.16
N LYS A 542 3.48 -31.00 15.90
CA LYS A 542 2.75 -32.19 15.48
C LYS A 542 1.25 -31.91 15.50
N SER A 543 0.58 -32.22 14.41
CA SER A 543 -0.87 -32.11 14.26
C SER A 543 -1.40 -33.48 13.84
N ASP A 544 -2.55 -33.86 14.40
CA ASP A 544 -3.24 -35.09 14.05
C ASP A 544 -4.57 -34.69 13.38
N PHE A 545 -4.48 -34.08 12.19
CA PHE A 545 -5.66 -33.77 11.37
C PHE A 545 -6.20 -35.08 10.79
N GLU A 546 -7.49 -35.33 11.03
CA GLU A 546 -8.18 -36.55 10.61
C GLU A 546 -9.18 -36.31 9.50
N GLN A 547 -9.75 -35.11 9.41
CA GLN A 547 -10.78 -34.77 8.43
C GLN A 547 -10.57 -33.38 7.81
N ALA A 548 -11.00 -33.26 6.55
CA ALA A 548 -11.12 -31.99 5.84
C ALA A 548 -12.59 -31.77 5.46
N TYR A 549 -13.10 -30.58 5.73
CA TYR A 549 -14.46 -30.15 5.43
C TYR A 549 -14.47 -29.02 4.41
N LEU A 550 -15.41 -29.07 3.48
CA LEU A 550 -15.70 -28.02 2.50
C LEU A 550 -17.19 -27.79 2.38
N TYR A 551 -17.58 -26.52 2.40
CA TYR A 551 -18.91 -26.07 2.02
C TYR A 551 -18.81 -24.89 1.04
N VAL A 552 -19.40 -25.04 -0.16
CA VAL A 552 -19.50 -23.97 -1.16
C VAL A 552 -20.65 -24.28 -2.12
N ALA A 553 -21.48 -23.31 -2.45
CA ALA A 553 -22.71 -23.49 -3.21
C ALA A 553 -23.59 -24.61 -2.58
N ASP A 554 -23.93 -25.64 -3.34
CA ASP A 554 -24.68 -26.81 -2.87
C ASP A 554 -23.78 -28.01 -2.50
N VAL A 555 -22.45 -27.81 -2.52
CA VAL A 555 -21.46 -28.85 -2.21
C VAL A 555 -21.14 -28.81 -0.72
N GLN A 556 -21.36 -29.91 -0.02
CA GLN A 556 -20.98 -30.10 1.37
C GLN A 556 -20.33 -31.47 1.51
N GLU A 557 -19.04 -31.49 1.78
CA GLU A 557 -18.24 -32.71 1.84
C GLU A 557 -17.35 -32.74 3.08
N THR A 558 -17.21 -33.93 3.66
CA THR A 558 -16.22 -34.22 4.70
C THR A 558 -15.41 -35.43 4.24
N VAL A 559 -14.09 -35.28 4.18
CA VAL A 559 -13.17 -36.31 3.65
C VAL A 559 -12.12 -36.66 4.71
N GLU A 560 -11.87 -37.94 4.90
CA GLU A 560 -10.82 -38.44 5.80
C GLU A 560 -9.43 -38.09 5.25
N ILE A 561 -8.52 -37.64 6.12
CA ILE A 561 -7.12 -37.36 5.81
C ILE A 561 -6.28 -38.64 6.08
N LYS A 562 -5.69 -39.16 5.02
CA LYS A 562 -4.84 -40.38 5.12
C LYS A 562 -3.42 -40.02 5.56
N PRO A 563 -2.73 -40.96 6.24
CA PRO A 563 -1.32 -40.77 6.58
C PRO A 563 -0.45 -40.46 5.35
N GLY A 564 0.42 -39.46 5.46
CA GLY A 564 1.32 -39.04 4.38
C GLY A 564 0.65 -38.22 3.26
N GLN A 565 -0.65 -37.91 3.38
CA GLN A 565 -1.37 -37.11 2.39
C GLN A 565 -0.96 -35.65 2.50
N ASP A 566 -0.62 -35.03 1.38
CA ASP A 566 -0.19 -33.63 1.31
C ASP A 566 -1.36 -32.67 1.04
N GLU A 567 -2.44 -33.12 0.37
CA GLU A 567 -3.67 -32.36 0.13
C GLU A 567 -4.92 -33.26 0.14
N VAL A 568 -6.05 -32.69 0.53
CA VAL A 568 -7.37 -33.28 0.34
C VAL A 568 -8.06 -32.59 -0.82
N THR A 569 -8.33 -33.33 -1.90
CA THR A 569 -8.94 -32.79 -3.11
C THR A 569 -10.40 -33.23 -3.23
N ILE A 570 -11.28 -32.25 -3.34
CA ILE A 570 -12.71 -32.42 -3.59
C ILE A 570 -13.01 -31.96 -5.01
N LYS A 571 -13.66 -32.81 -5.80
CA LYS A 571 -14.05 -32.50 -7.18
C LYS A 571 -15.55 -32.40 -7.27
N ALA A 572 -16.06 -31.26 -7.70
CA ALA A 572 -17.51 -31.02 -7.78
C ALA A 572 -17.85 -30.17 -9.00
N TRP A 573 -19.09 -30.28 -9.46
CA TRP A 573 -19.69 -29.33 -10.39
C TRP A 573 -20.21 -28.14 -9.60
N ILE A 574 -19.77 -26.92 -9.95
CA ILE A 574 -20.14 -25.69 -9.28
C ILE A 574 -20.67 -24.71 -10.31
N PRO A 575 -21.89 -24.17 -10.12
CA PRO A 575 -22.43 -23.12 -10.99
C PRO A 575 -21.63 -21.81 -10.85
N ALA A 576 -21.61 -21.02 -11.92
CA ALA A 576 -21.10 -19.65 -11.87
C ALA A 576 -21.84 -18.83 -10.83
N GLY A 577 -21.12 -17.98 -10.08
CA GLY A 577 -21.74 -17.17 -9.04
C GLY A 577 -20.79 -16.78 -7.92
N LYS A 578 -21.30 -15.94 -7.02
CA LYS A 578 -20.58 -15.46 -5.83
C LYS A 578 -21.03 -16.26 -4.60
N TYR A 579 -20.07 -16.83 -3.91
CA TYR A 579 -20.32 -17.73 -2.79
C TYR A 579 -19.49 -17.38 -1.56
N ASP A 580 -20.03 -17.70 -0.40
CA ASP A 580 -19.30 -17.83 0.84
C ASP A 580 -18.81 -19.28 0.96
N MET A 581 -17.50 -19.48 0.80
CA MET A 581 -16.88 -20.80 0.94
C MET A 581 -16.36 -20.99 2.36
N GLU A 582 -16.71 -22.09 3.01
CA GLU A 582 -16.14 -22.55 4.26
C GLU A 582 -15.26 -23.76 4.01
N ALA A 583 -14.04 -23.75 4.55
CA ALA A 583 -13.12 -24.86 4.46
C ALA A 583 -12.40 -25.05 5.78
N GLN A 584 -12.21 -26.29 6.22
CA GLN A 584 -11.67 -26.63 7.53
C GLN A 584 -10.79 -27.86 7.48
N LEU A 585 -9.76 -27.88 8.32
CA LEU A 585 -9.05 -29.09 8.75
C LEU A 585 -9.46 -29.37 10.20
N ILE A 586 -9.86 -30.59 10.50
CA ILE A 586 -10.38 -31.01 11.81
C ILE A 586 -9.41 -32.01 12.39
N ASP A 587 -8.91 -31.75 13.61
CA ASP A 587 -7.99 -32.63 14.27
C ASP A 587 -8.73 -33.73 15.11
N LYS A 588 -7.98 -34.68 15.64
CA LYS A 588 -8.49 -35.79 16.47
C LYS A 588 -9.30 -35.35 17.69
N ASP A 589 -9.06 -34.13 18.18
CA ASP A 589 -9.77 -33.54 19.33
C ASP A 589 -11.01 -32.72 18.89
N ASN A 590 -11.40 -32.82 17.62
CA ASN A 590 -12.47 -32.06 16.97
C ASN A 590 -12.26 -30.53 16.99
N ARG A 591 -11.00 -30.08 17.09
CA ARG A 591 -10.70 -28.65 16.96
C ARG A 591 -10.65 -28.26 15.49
N ILE A 592 -11.20 -27.09 15.21
CA ILE A 592 -11.33 -26.55 13.86
C ILE A 592 -10.15 -25.63 13.55
N HIS A 593 -9.52 -25.87 12.41
CA HIS A 593 -8.44 -25.07 11.83
C HIS A 593 -8.80 -24.71 10.40
N PRO A 594 -8.37 -23.57 9.85
CA PRO A 594 -8.52 -23.35 8.42
C PRO A 594 -7.57 -24.27 7.65
N PRO A 595 -7.87 -24.63 6.41
CA PRO A 595 -6.81 -24.95 5.48
C PRO A 595 -6.02 -23.66 5.27
N TYR A 596 -4.75 -23.66 5.61
CA TYR A 596 -3.92 -22.46 5.52
C TYR A 596 -3.70 -22.06 4.06
N TYR A 597 -3.84 -23.06 3.15
CA TYR A 597 -3.76 -22.90 1.70
C TYR A 597 -4.87 -23.70 1.01
N ILE A 598 -5.48 -23.08 0.02
CA ILE A 598 -6.53 -23.68 -0.81
C ILE A 598 -6.12 -23.47 -2.26
N TYR A 599 -6.22 -24.51 -3.09
CA TYR A 599 -6.03 -24.41 -4.53
C TYR A 599 -7.35 -24.72 -5.23
N ILE A 600 -7.83 -23.83 -6.07
CA ILE A 600 -9.06 -24.00 -6.84
C ILE A 600 -8.70 -23.98 -8.31
N GLU A 601 -8.99 -25.11 -8.99
CA GLU A 601 -8.69 -25.32 -10.41
C GLU A 601 -9.97 -25.69 -11.15
N LYS A 602 -10.25 -25.00 -12.26
CA LYS A 602 -11.28 -25.39 -13.20
C LYS A 602 -10.72 -26.51 -14.10
N LEU A 603 -11.43 -27.64 -14.21
CA LEU A 603 -11.01 -28.84 -14.93
C LEU A 603 -11.45 -28.85 -16.40
#